data_58e74a67e029e8e8fe9809c44b88b436
#
_entry.id   58e74a67e029e8e8fe9809c44b88b436
#
_cell.length_a   1.000
_cell.length_b   1.000
_cell.length_c   1.000
_cell.angle_alpha   90.00
_cell.angle_beta   90.00
_cell.angle_gamma   90.00
#
_symmetry.space_group_name_H-M   'P 1'
#
loop_
_entity.id
_entity.type
_entity.pdbx_description
1 polymer ?
#
loop_
_entity_poly.entity_id
_entity_poly.type
_entity_poly.pdbx_seq_one_letter_code
_entity_poly.pdbx_strand_id
1 'polypeptide(L)'
;GSRLGTTRAQWDAAVQQHPELPALLDGLHFHTLCEQNADALAETLPAVEAAFGDLLPRMKWLNFGGGHHITRPDYDLPLLEKCITGAQAKYGVQVYLEPGEAWALNAGYLVTTVLDTLQNGDTSLAILDLSAACHTPDVIEMPYRPPLLDAGEPGEKPCTVRLGGPTCLAGDVIGDYSFAAPLTEGQRLIFGDMAIYSTCKNNTFNGMPLPDIWQLCADGTLRRLAHFGYGDFKYRLGSRGGSAQPTTSV
;
A
#
# COMPACT_ATOMS: atom_id res chain seq x y z
N GLY A 1 2.64 20.46 7.59
CA GLY A 1 3.73 19.91 8.32
C GLY A 1 3.66 18.41 8.46
N SER A 2 4.59 17.70 7.81
CA SER A 2 4.78 16.26 8.04
C SER A 2 5.21 15.99 9.49
N ARG A 3 4.71 14.91 10.09
CA ARG A 3 5.23 14.36 11.35
C ARG A 3 6.49 13.52 11.16
N LEU A 4 6.83 13.20 9.93
CA LEU A 4 7.92 12.30 9.56
C LEU A 4 9.15 13.10 9.16
N GLY A 5 10.31 12.56 9.51
CA GLY A 5 11.60 13.12 9.15
C GLY A 5 12.00 14.34 10.00
N THR A 6 13.22 14.79 9.78
CA THR A 6 13.84 15.93 10.45
C THR A 6 14.21 16.98 9.41
N THR A 7 13.75 18.21 9.58
CA THR A 7 14.15 19.31 8.72
C THR A 7 15.57 19.78 9.03
N ARG A 8 16.20 20.46 8.08
CA ARG A 8 17.54 21.04 8.30
C ARG A 8 17.56 21.96 9.54
N ALA A 9 16.57 22.82 9.72
CA ALA A 9 16.48 23.70 10.87
C ALA A 9 16.38 22.95 12.22
N GLN A 10 15.62 21.85 12.25
CA GLN A 10 15.53 20.99 13.45
C GLN A 10 16.87 20.30 13.71
N TRP A 11 17.55 19.82 12.68
CA TRP A 11 18.87 19.23 12.81
C TRP A 11 19.88 20.25 13.36
N ASP A 12 19.96 21.45 12.80
CA ASP A 12 20.88 22.49 13.25
C ASP A 12 20.62 22.88 14.71
N ALA A 13 19.35 23.01 15.11
CA ALA A 13 18.99 23.29 16.49
C ALA A 13 19.38 22.14 17.44
N ALA A 14 19.24 20.90 17.01
CA ALA A 14 19.65 19.73 17.81
C ALA A 14 21.17 19.68 17.97
N VAL A 15 21.94 19.95 16.91
CA VAL A 15 23.41 19.98 16.97
C VAL A 15 23.93 21.12 17.85
N GLN A 16 23.24 22.26 17.90
CA GLN A 16 23.60 23.33 18.84
C GLN A 16 23.48 22.90 20.29
N GLN A 17 22.50 22.07 20.63
CA GLN A 17 22.29 21.52 21.98
C GLN A 17 23.17 20.29 22.25
N HIS A 18 23.46 19.52 21.23
CA HIS A 18 24.15 18.24 21.26
C HIS A 18 25.24 18.19 20.16
N PRO A 19 26.39 18.85 20.36
CA PRO A 19 27.44 18.92 19.34
C PRO A 19 28.06 17.56 18.95
N GLU A 20 27.82 16.52 19.72
CA GLU A 20 28.27 15.15 19.47
C GLU A 20 27.44 14.44 18.39
N LEU A 21 26.21 14.87 18.10
CA LEU A 21 25.29 14.18 17.19
C LEU A 21 25.88 13.88 15.83
N PRO A 22 26.58 14.81 15.16
CA PRO A 22 27.14 14.50 13.85
C PRO A 22 28.16 13.36 13.83
N ALA A 23 28.83 13.11 14.96
CA ALA A 23 29.80 12.00 15.08
C ALA A 23 29.12 10.65 15.32
N LEU A 24 27.83 10.65 15.70
CA LEU A 24 27.06 9.43 15.94
C LEU A 24 26.34 8.92 14.69
N LEU A 25 26.33 9.69 13.59
CA LEU A 25 25.65 9.29 12.35
C LEU A 25 26.57 8.46 11.46
N ASP A 26 26.08 7.31 11.03
CA ASP A 26 26.71 6.46 10.02
C ASP A 26 26.06 6.62 8.63
N GLY A 27 24.86 7.17 8.54
CA GLY A 27 24.17 7.36 7.27
C GLY A 27 22.94 8.24 7.37
N LEU A 28 22.37 8.53 6.22
CA LEU A 28 21.12 9.30 6.10
C LEU A 28 20.08 8.47 5.34
N HIS A 29 18.81 8.70 5.70
CA HIS A 29 17.65 8.10 5.07
C HIS A 29 16.63 9.18 4.73
N PHE A 30 16.07 9.11 3.54
CA PHE A 30 14.87 9.87 3.18
C PHE A 30 13.87 8.95 2.48
N HIS A 31 12.58 9.22 2.68
CA HIS A 31 11.49 8.51 2.04
C HIS A 31 10.45 9.55 1.61
N THR A 32 10.49 9.95 0.35
CA THR A 32 9.69 11.05 -0.20
C THR A 32 8.82 10.62 -1.37
N LEU A 33 8.95 9.37 -1.83
CA LEU A 33 8.28 8.84 -2.99
C LEU A 33 7.20 7.83 -2.60
N CYS A 34 6.16 7.73 -3.44
CA CYS A 34 5.16 6.68 -3.39
C CYS A 34 4.78 6.35 -4.83
N GLU A 35 5.02 5.11 -5.25
CA GLU A 35 4.69 4.59 -6.58
C GLU A 35 5.24 5.44 -7.75
N GLN A 36 6.42 5.98 -7.61
CA GLN A 36 7.02 6.89 -8.58
C GLN A 36 8.05 6.19 -9.48
N ASN A 37 8.31 6.81 -10.65
CA ASN A 37 9.39 6.45 -11.54
C ASN A 37 10.71 7.12 -11.10
N ALA A 38 11.82 6.82 -11.76
CA ALA A 38 13.16 7.29 -11.40
C ALA A 38 13.36 8.80 -11.59
N ASP A 39 12.56 9.46 -12.43
CA ASP A 39 12.57 10.92 -12.62
C ASP A 39 12.27 11.67 -11.32
N ALA A 40 11.27 11.20 -10.55
CA ALA A 40 10.94 11.77 -9.25
C ALA A 40 12.11 11.67 -8.25
N LEU A 41 12.89 10.58 -8.28
CA LEU A 41 14.11 10.47 -7.50
C LEU A 41 15.17 11.46 -7.98
N ALA A 42 15.37 11.57 -9.30
CA ALA A 42 16.33 12.51 -9.88
C ALA A 42 16.02 13.96 -9.52
N GLU A 43 14.73 14.33 -9.40
CA GLU A 43 14.29 15.64 -8.92
C GLU A 43 14.47 15.81 -7.40
N THR A 44 14.33 14.73 -6.63
CA THR A 44 14.44 14.78 -5.16
C THR A 44 15.89 14.91 -4.67
N LEU A 45 16.83 14.23 -5.33
CA LEU A 45 18.24 14.20 -4.90
C LEU A 45 18.88 15.59 -4.75
N PRO A 46 18.72 16.56 -5.67
CA PRO A 46 19.23 17.91 -5.48
C PRO A 46 18.68 18.62 -4.23
N ALA A 47 17.44 18.37 -3.86
CA ALA A 47 16.85 18.95 -2.64
C ALA A 47 17.47 18.33 -1.37
N VAL A 48 17.71 17.01 -1.37
CA VAL A 48 18.42 16.32 -0.29
C VAL A 48 19.85 16.84 -0.16
N GLU A 49 20.55 17.02 -1.27
CA GLU A 49 21.90 17.57 -1.31
C GLU A 49 21.95 19.02 -0.83
N ALA A 50 20.98 19.84 -1.21
CA ALA A 50 20.92 21.23 -0.75
C ALA A 50 20.68 21.33 0.76
N ALA A 51 19.91 20.40 1.32
CA ALA A 51 19.56 20.40 2.74
C ALA A 51 20.65 19.75 3.61
N PHE A 52 21.26 18.64 3.18
CA PHE A 52 22.11 17.78 4.00
C PHE A 52 23.42 17.35 3.32
N GLY A 53 23.75 17.94 2.17
CA GLY A 53 24.93 17.57 1.37
C GLY A 53 26.27 17.76 2.11
N ASP A 54 26.34 18.65 3.09
CA ASP A 54 27.50 18.83 3.96
C ASP A 54 27.78 17.65 4.89
N LEU A 55 26.76 16.82 5.16
CA LEU A 55 26.89 15.63 6.00
C LEU A 55 27.31 14.42 5.17
N LEU A 56 26.88 14.32 3.91
CA LEU A 56 27.03 13.14 3.06
C LEU A 56 28.48 12.63 2.92
N PRO A 57 29.53 13.48 2.80
CA PRO A 57 30.92 13.00 2.69
C PRO A 57 31.44 12.22 3.91
N ARG A 58 30.73 12.29 5.04
CA ARG A 58 31.07 11.58 6.27
C ARG A 58 30.21 10.34 6.50
N MET A 59 29.19 10.14 5.68
CA MET A 59 28.25 9.00 5.82
C MET A 59 28.87 7.76 5.17
N LYS A 60 28.55 6.61 5.74
CA LYS A 60 28.89 5.29 5.17
C LYS A 60 27.84 4.84 4.18
N TRP A 61 26.59 5.28 4.38
CA TRP A 61 25.46 4.90 3.54
C TRP A 61 24.45 6.04 3.36
N LEU A 62 23.69 5.95 2.27
CA LEU A 62 22.55 6.80 1.94
C LEU A 62 21.39 5.92 1.48
N ASN A 63 20.26 5.98 2.18
CA ASN A 63 19.07 5.23 1.84
C ASN A 63 18.05 6.17 1.15
N PHE A 64 17.68 5.83 -0.08
CA PHE A 64 16.71 6.60 -0.86
C PHE A 64 15.25 6.30 -0.50
N GLY A 65 15.01 5.36 0.45
CA GLY A 65 13.69 4.96 0.88
C GLY A 65 12.95 4.07 -0.10
N GLY A 66 11.64 4.02 0.08
CA GLY A 66 10.73 3.26 -0.77
C GLY A 66 10.03 4.10 -1.84
N GLY A 67 8.96 3.53 -2.40
CA GLY A 67 8.15 4.17 -3.44
C GLY A 67 8.72 4.08 -4.84
N HIS A 68 9.80 3.31 -5.03
CA HIS A 68 10.43 3.03 -6.32
C HIS A 68 9.79 1.81 -6.98
N HIS A 69 9.00 1.99 -8.02
CA HIS A 69 8.31 0.90 -8.73
C HIS A 69 9.20 0.18 -9.74
N ILE A 70 10.35 -0.30 -9.30
CA ILE A 70 11.45 -0.85 -10.13
C ILE A 70 11.05 -2.08 -10.98
N THR A 71 9.94 -2.74 -10.67
CA THR A 71 9.41 -3.89 -11.43
C THR A 71 8.33 -3.51 -12.43
N ARG A 72 7.94 -2.23 -12.47
CA ARG A 72 6.97 -1.74 -13.46
C ARG A 72 7.59 -1.70 -14.86
N PRO A 73 6.88 -2.14 -15.91
CA PRO A 73 7.45 -2.24 -17.27
C PRO A 73 8.00 -0.93 -17.84
N ASP A 74 7.46 0.21 -17.43
CA ASP A 74 7.84 1.55 -17.89
C ASP A 74 8.80 2.28 -16.94
N TYR A 75 9.38 1.56 -15.97
CA TYR A 75 10.32 2.15 -15.02
C TYR A 75 11.68 2.42 -15.67
N ASP A 76 12.22 3.64 -15.51
CA ASP A 76 13.52 4.05 -16.05
C ASP A 76 14.68 3.54 -15.16
N LEU A 77 15.01 2.25 -15.32
CA LEU A 77 16.13 1.61 -14.61
C LEU A 77 17.49 2.29 -14.90
N PRO A 78 17.82 2.70 -16.15
CA PRO A 78 19.04 3.44 -16.43
C PRO A 78 19.16 4.75 -15.65
N LEU A 79 18.07 5.49 -15.47
CA LEU A 79 18.07 6.71 -14.68
C LEU A 79 18.27 6.42 -13.18
N LEU A 80 17.61 5.36 -12.65
CA LEU A 80 17.84 4.91 -11.28
C LEU A 80 19.31 4.54 -11.06
N GLU A 81 19.90 3.76 -11.96
CA GLU A 81 21.31 3.36 -11.90
C GLU A 81 22.23 4.58 -11.90
N LYS A 82 21.92 5.59 -12.72
CA LYS A 82 22.65 6.87 -12.75
C LYS A 82 22.55 7.63 -11.42
N CYS A 83 21.38 7.64 -10.79
CA CYS A 83 21.20 8.25 -9.47
C CYS A 83 22.02 7.55 -8.40
N ILE A 84 22.01 6.21 -8.39
CA ILE A 84 22.76 5.39 -7.44
C ILE A 84 24.27 5.59 -7.62
N THR A 85 24.77 5.36 -8.83
CA THR A 85 26.21 5.43 -9.12
C THR A 85 26.73 6.86 -8.96
N GLY A 86 25.92 7.87 -9.28
CA GLY A 86 26.24 9.28 -9.05
C GLY A 86 26.44 9.62 -7.58
N ALA A 87 25.54 9.17 -6.71
CA ALA A 87 25.68 9.35 -5.26
C ALA A 87 26.89 8.60 -4.70
N GLN A 88 27.12 7.37 -5.14
CA GLN A 88 28.28 6.57 -4.75
C GLN A 88 29.61 7.24 -5.16
N ALA A 89 29.70 7.69 -6.41
CA ALA A 89 30.89 8.36 -6.91
C ALA A 89 31.17 9.70 -6.21
N LYS A 90 30.12 10.46 -5.91
CA LYS A 90 30.23 11.81 -5.32
C LYS A 90 30.57 11.78 -3.84
N TYR A 91 30.00 10.84 -3.08
CA TYR A 91 30.04 10.83 -1.62
C TYR A 91 30.76 9.61 -1.02
N GLY A 92 31.06 8.59 -1.81
CA GLY A 92 31.68 7.36 -1.31
C GLY A 92 30.74 6.47 -0.46
N VAL A 93 29.44 6.66 -0.58
CA VAL A 93 28.41 5.99 0.25
C VAL A 93 27.96 4.67 -0.37
N GLN A 94 27.55 3.71 0.47
CA GLN A 94 26.70 2.61 0.06
C GLN A 94 25.27 3.11 -0.11
N VAL A 95 24.65 2.88 -1.26
CA VAL A 95 23.25 3.25 -1.49
C VAL A 95 22.33 2.07 -1.15
N TYR A 96 21.21 2.37 -0.48
CA TYR A 96 20.10 1.47 -0.17
C TYR A 96 18.80 1.97 -0.76
N LEU A 97 17.90 1.04 -1.06
CA LEU A 97 16.53 1.27 -1.51
C LEU A 97 15.58 0.37 -0.72
N GLU A 98 14.32 0.80 -0.58
CA GLU A 98 13.26 0.06 0.13
C GLU A 98 12.04 -0.19 -0.79
N PRO A 99 12.17 -0.82 -1.95
CA PRO A 99 11.10 -0.93 -2.96
C PRO A 99 10.06 -2.01 -2.59
N GLY A 100 9.40 -1.87 -1.45
CA GLY A 100 8.51 -2.90 -0.88
C GLY A 100 7.40 -3.34 -1.82
N GLU A 101 6.61 -2.40 -2.33
CA GLU A 101 5.46 -2.66 -3.20
C GLU A 101 5.88 -3.24 -4.55
N ALA A 102 6.99 -2.83 -5.10
CA ALA A 102 7.51 -3.34 -6.36
C ALA A 102 7.76 -4.86 -6.35
N TRP A 103 8.05 -5.47 -5.21
CA TRP A 103 8.23 -6.92 -5.08
C TRP A 103 6.93 -7.70 -5.25
N ALA A 104 5.79 -7.08 -4.94
CA ALA A 104 4.48 -7.72 -4.98
C ALA A 104 3.57 -7.15 -6.09
N LEU A 105 4.08 -6.25 -6.92
CA LEU A 105 3.33 -5.64 -8.01
C LEU A 105 2.75 -6.71 -8.93
N ASN A 106 1.43 -6.67 -9.12
CA ASN A 106 0.65 -7.65 -9.90
C ASN A 106 0.78 -9.12 -9.45
N ALA A 107 1.27 -9.39 -8.23
CA ALA A 107 1.48 -10.75 -7.74
C ALA A 107 0.21 -11.39 -7.16
N GLY A 108 -0.87 -10.63 -6.93
CA GLY A 108 -2.10 -11.15 -6.33
C GLY A 108 -3.37 -10.56 -6.87
N TYR A 109 -4.44 -11.36 -6.77
CA TYR A 109 -5.80 -10.99 -7.12
C TYR A 109 -6.69 -11.10 -5.88
N LEU A 110 -7.69 -10.22 -5.78
CA LEU A 110 -8.78 -10.34 -4.81
C LEU A 110 -10.06 -10.71 -5.54
N VAL A 111 -10.58 -11.90 -5.25
CA VAL A 111 -11.82 -12.40 -5.84
C VAL A 111 -12.96 -12.09 -4.89
N THR A 112 -14.03 -11.49 -5.42
CA THR A 112 -15.23 -11.12 -4.67
C THR A 112 -16.48 -11.54 -5.42
N THR A 113 -17.62 -11.62 -4.71
CA THR A 113 -18.91 -11.99 -5.24
C THR A 113 -19.89 -10.83 -5.09
N VAL A 114 -20.69 -10.60 -6.12
CA VAL A 114 -21.83 -9.67 -6.07
C VAL A 114 -22.92 -10.30 -5.19
N LEU A 115 -23.23 -9.65 -4.07
CA LEU A 115 -24.27 -10.08 -3.13
C LEU A 115 -25.65 -9.58 -3.51
N ASP A 116 -25.71 -8.34 -4.02
CA ASP A 116 -26.97 -7.67 -4.38
C ASP A 116 -26.70 -6.59 -5.43
N THR A 117 -27.74 -6.28 -6.21
CA THR A 117 -27.74 -5.17 -7.18
C THR A 117 -28.97 -4.30 -6.98
N LEU A 118 -28.79 -2.99 -6.93
CA LEU A 118 -29.87 -2.05 -6.68
C LEU A 118 -29.71 -0.77 -7.49
N GLN A 119 -30.83 -0.04 -7.62
CA GLN A 119 -30.86 1.27 -8.25
C GLN A 119 -31.21 2.32 -7.19
N ASN A 120 -30.41 3.40 -7.10
CA ASN A 120 -30.68 4.53 -6.23
C ASN A 120 -30.62 5.83 -7.06
N GLY A 121 -31.77 6.38 -7.38
CA GLY A 121 -31.88 7.45 -8.37
C GLY A 121 -31.32 7.01 -9.72
N ASP A 122 -30.36 7.76 -10.26
CA ASP A 122 -29.70 7.45 -11.53
C ASP A 122 -28.45 6.58 -11.37
N THR A 123 -28.13 6.14 -10.14
CA THR A 123 -26.94 5.34 -9.87
C THR A 123 -27.27 3.88 -9.72
N SER A 124 -26.70 3.04 -10.58
CA SER A 124 -26.68 1.59 -10.40
C SER A 124 -25.60 1.21 -9.39
N LEU A 125 -25.93 0.35 -8.43
CA LEU A 125 -25.03 -0.11 -7.39
C LEU A 125 -24.95 -1.63 -7.37
N ALA A 126 -23.80 -2.16 -6.96
CA ALA A 126 -23.63 -3.57 -6.60
C ALA A 126 -22.95 -3.65 -5.24
N ILE A 127 -23.50 -4.43 -4.34
CA ILE A 127 -22.95 -4.74 -3.03
C ILE A 127 -22.14 -6.03 -3.14
N LEU A 128 -20.89 -5.98 -2.69
CA LEU A 128 -19.94 -7.10 -2.76
C LEU A 128 -19.76 -7.74 -1.38
N ASP A 129 -19.27 -8.98 -1.34
CA ASP A 129 -18.71 -9.59 -0.12
C ASP A 129 -17.31 -9.05 0.23
N LEU A 130 -16.91 -7.96 -0.41
CA LEU A 130 -15.69 -7.20 -0.21
C LEU A 130 -16.02 -5.83 0.38
N SER A 131 -15.19 -5.34 1.28
CA SER A 131 -15.32 -4.00 1.86
C SER A 131 -14.06 -3.20 1.59
N ALA A 132 -14.21 -1.96 1.12
CA ALA A 132 -13.09 -1.04 1.00
C ALA A 132 -12.44 -0.80 2.37
N ALA A 133 -13.24 -0.63 3.41
CA ALA A 133 -12.74 -0.39 4.77
C ALA A 133 -11.97 -1.57 5.36
N CYS A 134 -12.30 -2.81 4.98
CA CYS A 134 -11.73 -4.02 5.57
C CYS A 134 -10.64 -4.66 4.73
N HIS A 135 -10.78 -4.66 3.41
CA HIS A 135 -9.95 -5.46 2.52
C HIS A 135 -9.07 -4.63 1.58
N THR A 136 -9.50 -3.40 1.27
CA THR A 136 -8.75 -2.46 0.41
C THR A 136 -8.74 -1.05 1.00
N PRO A 137 -8.24 -0.87 2.26
CA PRO A 137 -8.37 0.40 2.97
C PRO A 137 -7.68 1.57 2.27
N ASP A 138 -6.68 1.33 1.45
CA ASP A 138 -6.01 2.39 0.68
C ASP A 138 -6.94 3.07 -0.35
N VAL A 139 -8.00 2.39 -0.78
CA VAL A 139 -9.05 3.02 -1.60
C VAL A 139 -9.68 4.24 -0.89
N ILE A 140 -9.73 4.21 0.45
CA ILE A 140 -10.26 5.29 1.29
C ILE A 140 -9.15 6.23 1.77
N GLU A 141 -8.01 5.67 2.20
CA GLU A 141 -6.91 6.40 2.83
C GLU A 141 -6.05 7.18 1.82
N MET A 142 -5.84 6.60 0.64
CA MET A 142 -5.08 7.14 -0.48
C MET A 142 -5.88 6.94 -1.77
N PRO A 143 -6.99 7.68 -1.98
CA PRO A 143 -8.02 7.33 -2.96
C PRO A 143 -7.48 6.98 -4.34
N TYR A 144 -7.71 5.75 -4.75
CA TYR A 144 -7.45 5.23 -6.08
C TYR A 144 -8.55 4.23 -6.47
N ARG A 145 -8.62 3.88 -7.73
CA ARG A 145 -9.54 2.86 -8.22
C ARG A 145 -8.76 1.60 -8.57
N PRO A 146 -8.91 0.50 -7.81
CA PRO A 146 -8.22 -0.75 -8.08
C PRO A 146 -8.49 -1.27 -9.51
N PRO A 147 -7.49 -1.86 -10.20
CA PRO A 147 -7.72 -2.54 -11.46
C PRO A 147 -8.74 -3.65 -11.29
N LEU A 148 -9.73 -3.71 -12.17
CA LEU A 148 -10.77 -4.75 -12.16
C LEU A 148 -10.78 -5.44 -13.54
N LEU A 149 -10.62 -6.76 -13.55
CA LEU A 149 -10.59 -7.54 -14.79
C LEU A 149 -11.94 -7.42 -15.51
N ASP A 150 -11.88 -7.30 -16.83
CA ASP A 150 -13.04 -7.17 -17.73
C ASP A 150 -13.94 -5.93 -17.47
N ALA A 151 -13.56 -5.03 -16.58
CA ALA A 151 -14.21 -3.75 -16.39
C ALA A 151 -13.51 -2.62 -17.18
N GLY A 152 -14.20 -1.51 -17.33
CA GLY A 152 -13.68 -0.28 -17.96
C GLY A 152 -13.85 0.93 -17.04
N GLU A 153 -13.42 2.08 -17.55
CA GLU A 153 -13.66 3.37 -16.94
C GLU A 153 -15.17 3.67 -16.89
N PRO A 154 -15.64 4.47 -15.93
CA PRO A 154 -17.04 4.91 -15.90
C PRO A 154 -17.47 5.48 -17.25
N GLY A 155 -18.54 4.93 -17.84
CA GLY A 155 -19.05 5.34 -19.15
C GLY A 155 -18.32 4.77 -20.37
N GLU A 156 -17.23 4.03 -20.22
CA GLU A 156 -16.52 3.37 -21.33
C GLU A 156 -17.36 2.22 -21.92
N LYS A 157 -18.07 1.49 -21.06
CA LYS A 157 -18.95 0.38 -21.44
C LYS A 157 -20.41 0.71 -21.09
N PRO A 158 -21.37 -0.02 -21.67
CA PRO A 158 -22.82 0.33 -21.54
C PRO A 158 -23.36 0.42 -20.12
N CYS A 159 -22.81 -0.35 -19.17
CA CYS A 159 -23.37 -0.47 -17.81
C CYS A 159 -22.35 0.07 -16.80
N THR A 160 -22.52 1.32 -16.36
CA THR A 160 -21.72 1.87 -15.23
C THR A 160 -22.38 1.52 -13.91
N VAL A 161 -21.60 0.96 -12.99
CA VAL A 161 -22.04 0.48 -11.69
C VAL A 161 -21.07 0.95 -10.61
N ARG A 162 -21.60 1.48 -9.50
CA ARG A 162 -20.85 1.76 -8.29
C ARG A 162 -20.72 0.50 -7.45
N LEU A 163 -19.51 0.09 -7.14
CA LEU A 163 -19.22 -1.06 -6.29
C LEU A 163 -19.03 -0.63 -4.85
N GLY A 164 -19.74 -1.24 -3.92
CA GLY A 164 -19.65 -0.95 -2.50
C GLY A 164 -19.61 -2.21 -1.65
N GLY A 165 -19.11 -2.04 -0.42
CA GLY A 165 -19.10 -3.08 0.60
C GLY A 165 -20.37 -3.09 1.47
N PRO A 166 -20.52 -4.12 2.33
CA PRO A 166 -21.72 -4.30 3.15
C PRO A 166 -21.60 -3.69 4.55
N THR A 167 -20.53 -2.94 4.85
CA THR A 167 -20.34 -2.38 6.20
C THR A 167 -21.19 -1.14 6.44
N CYS A 168 -21.34 -0.73 7.70
CA CYS A 168 -22.08 0.47 8.07
C CYS A 168 -21.36 1.78 7.74
N LEU A 169 -20.12 1.74 7.26
CA LEU A 169 -19.38 2.93 6.89
C LEU A 169 -19.95 3.49 5.58
N ALA A 170 -20.45 4.72 5.60
CA ALA A 170 -21.00 5.36 4.41
C ALA A 170 -19.98 5.47 3.25
N GLY A 171 -18.70 5.56 3.56
CA GLY A 171 -17.58 5.57 2.61
C GLY A 171 -17.08 4.18 2.20
N ASP A 172 -17.80 3.10 2.50
CA ASP A 172 -17.43 1.73 2.06
C ASP A 172 -17.75 1.55 0.57
N VAL A 173 -17.09 2.33 -0.25
CA VAL A 173 -17.22 2.39 -1.71
C VAL A 173 -15.87 2.11 -2.32
N ILE A 174 -15.83 1.15 -3.25
CA ILE A 174 -14.59 0.74 -3.93
C ILE A 174 -14.35 1.63 -5.15
N GLY A 175 -15.41 1.94 -5.90
CA GLY A 175 -15.33 2.83 -7.06
C GLY A 175 -16.44 2.59 -8.07
N ASP A 176 -16.45 3.41 -9.11
CA ASP A 176 -17.35 3.30 -10.25
C ASP A 176 -16.61 2.60 -11.40
N TYR A 177 -17.25 1.58 -11.99
CA TYR A 177 -16.72 0.78 -13.08
C TYR A 177 -17.78 0.59 -14.15
N SER A 178 -17.35 0.33 -15.39
CA SER A 178 -18.29 -0.01 -16.46
C SER A 178 -18.12 -1.44 -16.97
N PHE A 179 -19.22 -2.06 -17.34
CA PHE A 179 -19.31 -3.45 -17.77
C PHE A 179 -20.05 -3.56 -19.11
N ALA A 180 -19.77 -4.63 -19.87
CA ALA A 180 -20.45 -4.90 -21.13
C ALA A 180 -21.95 -5.27 -20.96
N ALA A 181 -22.30 -5.82 -19.79
CA ALA A 181 -23.66 -6.17 -19.39
C ALA A 181 -23.91 -5.82 -17.92
N PRO A 182 -25.17 -5.70 -17.47
CA PRO A 182 -25.48 -5.52 -16.06
C PRO A 182 -24.90 -6.64 -15.21
N LEU A 183 -24.43 -6.28 -14.01
CA LEU A 183 -23.99 -7.27 -13.01
C LEU A 183 -25.19 -8.04 -12.46
N THR A 184 -24.93 -9.27 -12.04
CA THR A 184 -25.95 -10.14 -11.44
C THR A 184 -25.47 -10.70 -10.10
N GLU A 185 -26.39 -10.99 -9.20
CA GLU A 185 -26.08 -11.67 -7.94
C GLU A 185 -25.35 -13.00 -8.20
N GLY A 186 -24.36 -13.30 -7.38
CA GLY A 186 -23.50 -14.46 -7.50
C GLY A 186 -22.38 -14.33 -8.53
N GLN A 187 -22.36 -13.28 -9.33
CA GLN A 187 -21.26 -13.02 -10.27
C GLN A 187 -19.97 -12.73 -9.50
N ARG A 188 -18.87 -13.33 -9.95
CA ARG A 188 -17.54 -13.07 -9.39
C ARG A 188 -16.86 -11.95 -10.15
N LEU A 189 -16.21 -11.08 -9.38
CA LEU A 189 -15.34 -10.01 -9.86
C LEU A 189 -13.93 -10.25 -9.36
N ILE A 190 -12.92 -9.83 -10.13
CA ILE A 190 -11.50 -10.09 -9.83
C ILE A 190 -10.74 -8.77 -9.89
N PHE A 191 -10.36 -8.26 -8.72
CA PHE A 191 -9.48 -7.11 -8.62
C PHE A 191 -8.03 -7.54 -8.77
N GLY A 192 -7.27 -6.79 -9.57
CA GLY A 192 -5.84 -6.97 -9.78
C GLY A 192 -5.00 -6.20 -8.77
N ASP A 193 -3.72 -6.56 -8.72
CA ASP A 193 -2.71 -5.91 -7.87
C ASP A 193 -3.08 -5.83 -6.38
N MET A 194 -3.53 -6.97 -5.83
CA MET A 194 -4.08 -7.07 -4.47
C MET A 194 -3.17 -7.86 -3.50
N ALA A 195 -1.83 -7.85 -3.71
CA ALA A 195 -0.95 -8.70 -2.93
C ALA A 195 -0.33 -8.04 -1.70
N ILE A 196 -0.10 -6.71 -1.69
CA ILE A 196 0.70 -6.09 -0.63
C ILE A 196 -0.15 -5.44 0.48
N TYR A 197 -0.56 -4.19 0.35
CA TYR A 197 -1.30 -3.49 1.42
C TYR A 197 -2.71 -4.03 1.64
N SER A 198 -3.38 -4.49 0.61
CA SER A 198 -4.66 -5.19 0.70
C SER A 198 -4.57 -6.54 1.44
N THR A 199 -3.37 -7.09 1.65
CA THR A 199 -3.17 -8.27 2.50
C THR A 199 -2.77 -7.91 3.91
N CYS A 200 -1.80 -7.02 4.12
CA CYS A 200 -1.27 -6.71 5.46
C CYS A 200 -2.10 -5.68 6.23
N LYS A 201 -2.91 -4.84 5.56
CA LYS A 201 -3.80 -3.84 6.18
C LYS A 201 -5.22 -4.35 6.42
N ASN A 202 -5.53 -5.61 6.10
CA ASN A 202 -6.82 -6.22 6.34
C ASN A 202 -7.27 -6.11 7.79
N ASN A 203 -8.57 -5.92 7.97
CA ASN A 203 -9.19 -5.87 9.29
C ASN A 203 -10.58 -6.53 9.28
N THR A 204 -11.16 -6.67 10.46
CA THR A 204 -12.45 -7.34 10.67
C THR A 204 -13.54 -6.37 11.16
N PHE A 205 -13.49 -5.11 10.75
CA PHE A 205 -14.52 -4.13 11.09
C PHE A 205 -15.92 -4.64 10.71
N ASN A 206 -16.92 -4.40 11.55
CA ASN A 206 -18.28 -4.92 11.43
C ASN A 206 -18.40 -6.45 11.38
N GLY A 207 -17.36 -7.19 11.76
CA GLY A 207 -17.34 -8.64 11.66
C GLY A 207 -17.11 -9.18 10.26
N MET A 208 -16.62 -8.34 9.33
CA MET A 208 -16.22 -8.79 8.01
C MET A 208 -15.15 -9.90 8.12
N PRO A 209 -15.31 -11.03 7.43
CA PRO A 209 -14.31 -12.07 7.42
C PRO A 209 -13.07 -11.62 6.66
N LEU A 210 -11.89 -12.05 7.10
CA LEU A 210 -10.68 -11.92 6.30
C LEU A 210 -10.75 -12.87 5.10
N PRO A 211 -10.27 -12.46 3.91
CA PRO A 211 -10.19 -13.32 2.74
C PRO A 211 -9.22 -14.48 2.96
N ASP A 212 -9.61 -15.69 2.57
CA ASP A 212 -8.69 -16.82 2.51
C ASP A 212 -7.55 -16.52 1.52
N ILE A 213 -6.35 -17.00 1.84
CA ILE A 213 -5.19 -16.83 0.95
C ILE A 213 -4.93 -18.14 0.21
N TRP A 214 -4.89 -18.06 -1.11
CA TRP A 214 -4.65 -19.18 -2.00
C TRP A 214 -3.46 -18.90 -2.91
N GLN A 215 -2.66 -19.90 -3.18
CA GLN A 215 -1.61 -19.88 -4.19
C GLN A 215 -2.15 -20.52 -5.47
N LEU A 216 -2.02 -19.79 -6.58
CA LEU A 216 -2.15 -20.38 -7.91
C LEU A 216 -0.79 -20.99 -8.29
N CYS A 217 -0.74 -22.31 -8.40
CA CYS A 217 0.47 -23.03 -8.77
C CYS A 217 0.70 -23.01 -10.28
N ALA A 218 1.93 -23.27 -10.73
CA ALA A 218 2.29 -23.26 -12.15
C ALA A 218 1.53 -24.30 -13.00
N ASP A 219 1.06 -25.37 -12.37
CA ASP A 219 0.21 -26.40 -12.99
C ASP A 219 -1.27 -26.03 -13.07
N GLY A 220 -1.64 -24.82 -12.63
CA GLY A 220 -3.03 -24.35 -12.58
C GLY A 220 -3.82 -24.80 -11.35
N THR A 221 -3.24 -25.58 -10.45
CA THR A 221 -3.91 -25.98 -9.21
C THR A 221 -3.92 -24.83 -8.18
N LEU A 222 -4.91 -24.86 -7.29
CA LEU A 222 -5.04 -23.92 -6.18
C LEU A 222 -4.65 -24.62 -4.87
N ARG A 223 -3.73 -24.03 -4.13
CA ARG A 223 -3.34 -24.48 -2.80
C ARG A 223 -3.72 -23.42 -1.76
N ARG A 224 -4.55 -23.77 -0.79
CA ARG A 224 -4.89 -22.86 0.30
C ARG A 224 -3.69 -22.68 1.24
N LEU A 225 -3.23 -21.45 1.42
CA LEU A 225 -2.14 -21.07 2.31
C LEU A 225 -2.65 -20.66 3.69
N ALA A 226 -3.76 -19.92 3.74
CA ALA A 226 -4.37 -19.48 4.99
C ALA A 226 -5.89 -19.54 4.90
N HIS A 227 -6.52 -19.83 6.03
CA HIS A 227 -7.97 -19.81 6.22
C HIS A 227 -8.29 -19.00 7.46
N PHE A 228 -9.27 -18.13 7.34
CA PHE A 228 -9.72 -17.25 8.41
C PHE A 228 -11.21 -17.52 8.70
N GLY A 229 -11.57 -17.42 9.97
CA GLY A 229 -12.95 -17.68 10.40
C GLY A 229 -13.38 -16.78 11.54
N TYR A 230 -14.54 -17.06 12.12
CA TYR A 230 -15.09 -16.27 13.22
C TYR A 230 -14.14 -16.15 14.43
N GLY A 231 -13.25 -17.14 14.61
CA GLY A 231 -12.23 -17.09 15.66
C GLY A 231 -11.30 -15.89 15.56
N ASP A 232 -10.92 -15.49 14.34
CA ASP A 232 -10.01 -14.35 14.09
C ASP A 232 -10.65 -13.03 14.53
N PHE A 233 -11.94 -12.86 14.29
CA PHE A 233 -12.72 -11.74 14.80
C PHE A 233 -12.89 -11.81 16.32
N LYS A 234 -13.41 -12.94 16.84
CA LYS A 234 -13.77 -13.12 18.24
C LYS A 234 -12.59 -12.93 19.18
N TYR A 235 -11.47 -13.61 18.87
CA TYR A 235 -10.31 -13.60 19.77
C TYR A 235 -9.50 -12.31 19.75
N ARG A 236 -9.68 -11.49 18.73
CA ARG A 236 -9.14 -10.14 18.69
C ARG A 236 -9.87 -9.20 19.68
N LEU A 237 -11.16 -9.44 19.95
CA LEU A 237 -12.01 -8.62 20.80
C LEU A 237 -12.05 -9.12 22.25
N GLY A 238 -11.54 -10.32 22.54
CA GLY A 238 -11.56 -10.89 23.88
C GLY A 238 -10.62 -12.08 24.06
N SER A 239 -10.58 -12.64 25.28
CA SER A 239 -9.70 -13.76 25.61
C SER A 239 -10.14 -15.08 24.97
N ARG A 240 -9.18 -15.94 24.68
CA ARG A 240 -9.42 -17.33 24.19
C ARG A 240 -9.97 -18.28 25.25
N GLY A 241 -10.65 -17.81 26.31
CA GLY A 241 -11.26 -18.65 27.32
C GLY A 241 -10.26 -19.37 28.27
N GLY A 242 -9.06 -18.84 28.41
CA GLY A 242 -8.13 -19.21 29.47
C GLY A 242 -8.25 -18.18 30.61
N SER A 243 -8.11 -18.64 31.86
CA SER A 243 -8.16 -17.84 33.08
C SER A 243 -7.63 -16.43 32.90
N ALA A 244 -8.42 -15.43 33.28
CA ALA A 244 -7.99 -14.04 33.31
C ALA A 244 -6.61 -13.98 33.96
N GLN A 245 -5.61 -13.52 33.23
CA GLN A 245 -4.31 -13.23 33.85
C GLN A 245 -4.55 -12.12 34.87
N PRO A 246 -3.98 -12.22 36.07
CA PRO A 246 -4.13 -11.17 37.05
C PRO A 246 -3.60 -9.86 36.44
N THR A 247 -4.40 -8.82 36.54
CA THR A 247 -4.00 -7.46 36.17
C THR A 247 -2.79 -7.08 37.01
N THR A 248 -1.61 -7.02 36.39
CA THR A 248 -0.49 -6.29 36.98
C THR A 248 -0.86 -4.82 36.93
N SER A 249 -1.13 -4.25 38.08
CA SER A 249 -1.22 -2.80 38.27
C SER A 249 0.09 -2.14 37.79
N VAL A 250 -0.04 -1.21 36.86
CA VAL A 250 1.02 -0.29 36.45
C VAL A 250 1.19 0.75 37.54
#